data_79f3b9d3f9d4ec2508392612e370d790
#
_entry.id   79f3b9d3f9d4ec2508392612e370d790
#
_cell.length_a   1.000
_cell.length_b   1.000
_cell.length_c   1.000
_cell.angle_alpha   90.00
_cell.angle_beta   90.00
_cell.angle_gamma   90.00
#
_symmetry.space_group_name_H-M   'P 1'
#
loop_
_entity.id
_entity.type
_entity.pdbx_description
1 polymer ?
#
loop_
_entity_poly.entity_id
_entity_poly.type
_entity_poly.pdbx_seq_one_letter_code
_entity_poly.pdbx_strand_id
1 'polypeptide(L)'
;MIGVLALEIVYRLVALPSVGSMESTLGMLPPVVGEQMLTVRAAQPAPRRLAQRPQEAGLRLSRRLDPGTRRAAAVAAPASAAGKRPGIAVGGGPAATGSGAVETALVGIIIDDMGYSPASLRRLAAMPGPLTLSFLPDAESTPAMLAQASGHDFEIMLHLPMEPMGDQNPGRQALMVGMGEDELRQRVGRAIDQVPGAVGVNNHMGSRFTADTRAIEIVMDELRRRWLFFIDSRTNPLSVAESTALARGIPATGRNVFIDHDPSAAAIVRQLAIIERVARHGGSVVAIGHPYPTTLAALAAWLPTLEGRGFRLVRASEV
;
A
#
# COMPACT_ATOMS: atom_id res chain seq x y z
N MET A 1 -19.79 -21.64 -40.91
CA MET A 1 -18.71 -20.94 -41.61
C MET A 1 -18.83 -19.44 -41.24
N ILE A 2 -18.16 -18.98 -40.24
CA ILE A 2 -17.88 -17.54 -39.99
C ILE A 2 -16.53 -17.53 -39.29
N GLY A 3 -15.56 -16.83 -39.90
CA GLY A 3 -14.16 -16.95 -39.58
C GLY A 3 -13.74 -16.23 -38.30
N VAL A 4 -12.78 -16.85 -37.65
CA VAL A 4 -12.02 -16.30 -36.52
C VAL A 4 -10.89 -15.45 -37.10
N LEU A 5 -10.90 -14.14 -36.86
CA LEU A 5 -9.75 -13.28 -37.14
C LEU A 5 -8.79 -13.37 -35.93
N ALA A 6 -7.70 -14.09 -36.14
CA ALA A 6 -6.55 -14.05 -35.21
C ALA A 6 -5.72 -12.80 -35.50
N LEU A 7 -5.53 -11.96 -34.49
CA LEU A 7 -4.63 -10.81 -34.54
C LEU A 7 -3.23 -11.27 -34.09
N GLU A 8 -2.36 -11.57 -35.04
CA GLU A 8 -0.93 -11.83 -34.80
C GLU A 8 -0.20 -10.51 -34.57
N ILE A 9 0.30 -10.31 -33.34
CA ILE A 9 1.25 -9.25 -33.04
C ILE A 9 2.65 -9.80 -33.26
N VAL A 10 3.26 -9.37 -34.36
CA VAL A 10 4.64 -9.71 -34.75
C VAL A 10 5.62 -8.88 -33.89
N TYR A 11 6.36 -9.55 -33.00
CA TYR A 11 7.53 -8.98 -32.34
C TYR A 11 8.69 -8.89 -33.33
N ARG A 12 8.99 -7.69 -33.85
CA ARG A 12 10.25 -7.41 -34.52
C ARG A 12 11.35 -7.15 -33.47
N LEU A 13 12.26 -8.10 -33.36
CA LEU A 13 13.56 -7.90 -32.71
C LEU A 13 14.37 -6.92 -33.59
N VAL A 14 14.66 -5.72 -33.07
CA VAL A 14 15.63 -4.83 -33.66
C VAL A 14 17.00 -5.15 -33.04
N ALA A 15 17.87 -5.74 -33.84
CA ALA A 15 19.28 -5.95 -33.47
C ALA A 15 20.02 -4.60 -33.43
N LEU A 16 20.75 -4.38 -32.34
CA LEU A 16 21.66 -3.22 -32.20
C LEU A 16 22.93 -3.47 -33.01
N PRO A 17 23.45 -2.50 -33.78
CA PRO A 17 24.76 -2.60 -34.41
C PRO A 17 25.89 -2.34 -33.41
N SER A 18 26.99 -3.05 -33.60
CA SER A 18 28.25 -3.00 -32.85
C SER A 18 28.91 -1.65 -32.92
N VAL A 19 29.56 -1.26 -31.82
CA VAL A 19 30.36 -0.06 -31.61
C VAL A 19 31.58 -0.08 -32.55
N GLY A 20 31.61 0.88 -33.48
CA GLY A 20 32.81 1.26 -34.23
C GLY A 20 33.16 2.69 -33.89
N SER A 21 34.39 2.89 -33.46
CA SER A 21 35.02 4.18 -33.15
C SER A 21 35.05 5.10 -34.39
N MET A 22 34.64 6.38 -34.22
CA MET A 22 35.11 7.48 -35.07
C MET A 22 35.21 8.79 -34.29
N GLU A 23 36.37 9.37 -34.39
CA GLU A 23 36.78 10.66 -33.82
C GLU A 23 36.10 11.89 -34.48
N SER A 24 36.02 12.93 -33.67
CA SER A 24 36.06 14.36 -34.00
C SER A 24 35.35 14.89 -35.21
N THR A 25 34.30 15.71 -34.99
CA THR A 25 34.15 17.00 -35.70
C THR A 25 33.35 17.96 -34.83
N LEU A 26 34.01 19.01 -34.33
CA LEU A 26 33.39 20.20 -33.76
C LEU A 26 32.61 20.94 -34.86
N GLY A 27 31.30 21.03 -34.77
CA GLY A 27 30.43 21.84 -35.59
C GLY A 27 29.54 22.72 -34.74
N MET A 28 29.70 24.04 -34.90
CA MET A 28 29.00 25.12 -34.18
C MET A 28 27.47 24.97 -34.20
N LEU A 29 26.86 25.09 -33.03
CA LEU A 29 25.40 25.29 -32.86
C LEU A 29 25.09 26.80 -32.95
N PRO A 30 23.97 27.18 -33.60
CA PRO A 30 23.52 28.58 -33.61
C PRO A 30 22.82 28.93 -32.27
N PRO A 31 22.73 30.24 -31.92
CA PRO A 31 22.22 30.68 -30.62
C PRO A 31 20.70 30.51 -30.51
N VAL A 32 20.26 30.04 -29.33
CA VAL A 32 18.86 29.95 -28.94
C VAL A 32 18.32 31.36 -28.68
N VAL A 33 17.26 31.73 -29.40
CA VAL A 33 16.52 32.99 -29.22
C VAL A 33 15.43 32.80 -28.20
N GLY A 34 15.50 33.61 -27.12
CA GLY A 34 14.38 34.24 -26.42
C GLY A 34 13.32 33.34 -25.76
N GLU A 35 13.49 33.11 -24.45
CA GLU A 35 12.40 32.80 -23.52
C GLU A 35 11.39 33.96 -23.47
N GLN A 36 10.14 33.71 -23.86
CA GLN A 36 9.00 34.53 -23.43
C GLN A 36 8.35 33.90 -22.21
N MET A 37 8.65 34.46 -21.03
CA MET A 37 7.92 34.19 -19.79
C MET A 37 6.47 34.69 -19.91
N LEU A 38 5.52 33.78 -20.05
CA LEU A 38 4.10 34.05 -19.83
C LEU A 38 3.84 34.09 -18.32
N THR A 39 3.81 35.30 -17.75
CA THR A 39 3.34 35.54 -16.39
C THR A 39 1.83 35.38 -16.33
N VAL A 40 1.37 34.23 -15.81
CA VAL A 40 -0.03 34.05 -15.42
C VAL A 40 -0.25 34.74 -14.08
N ARG A 41 -0.94 35.88 -14.11
CA ARG A 41 -1.34 36.66 -12.95
C ARG A 41 -2.48 35.94 -12.24
N ALA A 42 -2.21 35.30 -11.10
CA ALA A 42 -3.22 34.70 -10.24
C ALA A 42 -4.12 35.79 -9.65
N ALA A 43 -5.42 35.71 -9.90
CA ALA A 43 -6.43 36.58 -9.29
C ALA A 43 -6.59 36.18 -7.80
N GLN A 44 -6.40 37.12 -6.90
CA GLN A 44 -6.66 36.97 -5.47
C GLN A 44 -8.18 36.95 -5.21
N PRO A 45 -8.72 36.03 -4.41
CA PRO A 45 -10.09 36.09 -3.97
C PRO A 45 -10.27 37.16 -2.88
N ALA A 46 -11.35 37.93 -2.99
CA ALA A 46 -11.74 38.98 -2.06
C ALA A 46 -12.09 38.43 -0.67
N PRO A 47 -11.88 39.20 0.43
CA PRO A 47 -12.13 38.75 1.79
C PRO A 47 -13.63 38.64 2.08
N ARG A 48 -14.08 37.44 2.49
CA ARG A 48 -15.43 37.22 2.98
C ARG A 48 -15.58 37.78 4.40
N ARG A 49 -16.56 38.69 4.58
CA ARG A 49 -17.00 39.24 5.85
C ARG A 49 -17.48 38.15 6.79
N LEU A 50 -16.99 38.16 8.02
CA LEU A 50 -17.49 37.38 9.15
C LEU A 50 -18.95 37.79 9.45
N ALA A 51 -19.86 36.83 9.37
CA ALA A 51 -21.20 36.95 9.90
C ALA A 51 -21.18 36.67 11.41
N GLN A 52 -21.75 37.57 12.18
CA GLN A 52 -21.87 37.55 13.63
C GLN A 52 -22.77 36.40 14.11
N ARG A 53 -22.37 35.75 15.20
CA ARG A 53 -23.15 34.75 15.94
C ARG A 53 -24.36 35.41 16.63
N PRO A 54 -25.52 34.72 16.72
CA PRO A 54 -26.54 35.02 17.73
C PRO A 54 -26.19 34.33 19.06
N GLN A 55 -26.33 35.08 20.16
CA GLN A 55 -26.21 34.61 21.54
C GLN A 55 -27.42 33.79 21.98
N GLU A 56 -27.14 32.77 22.71
CA GLU A 56 -27.76 32.13 23.87
C GLU A 56 -29.26 32.28 24.14
N ALA A 57 -29.89 31.10 24.29
CA ALA A 57 -30.97 30.91 25.25
C ALA A 57 -30.77 29.60 26.01
N GLY A 58 -30.49 29.71 27.30
CA GLY A 58 -30.29 28.59 28.21
C GLY A 58 -31.61 27.88 28.54
N LEU A 59 -31.54 26.56 28.66
CA LEU A 59 -32.55 25.79 29.41
C LEU A 59 -31.80 24.75 30.29
N ARG A 60 -31.85 25.00 31.59
CA ARG A 60 -31.50 24.03 32.66
C ARG A 60 -32.63 23.02 32.75
N LEU A 61 -32.31 21.72 32.65
CA LEU A 61 -33.13 20.66 33.22
C LEU A 61 -32.26 19.69 34.00
N SER A 62 -32.31 19.83 35.31
CA SER A 62 -31.84 18.89 36.29
C SER A 62 -32.79 17.69 36.35
N ARG A 63 -32.29 16.49 36.10
CA ARG A 63 -32.93 15.25 36.57
C ARG A 63 -31.88 14.39 37.27
N ARG A 64 -32.11 14.25 38.58
CA ARG A 64 -31.50 13.23 39.43
C ARG A 64 -31.99 11.88 38.94
N LEU A 65 -31.10 10.89 38.85
CA LEU A 65 -31.43 9.50 38.82
C LEU A 65 -30.61 8.76 39.87
N ASP A 66 -31.32 7.99 40.67
CA ASP A 66 -30.87 7.17 41.80
C ASP A 66 -29.89 6.05 41.38
N PRO A 67 -29.04 5.61 42.32
CA PRO A 67 -28.20 4.43 42.14
C PRO A 67 -28.87 3.18 42.72
N GLY A 68 -29.22 2.25 41.85
CA GLY A 68 -29.79 0.96 42.30
C GLY A 68 -29.50 -0.20 41.38
N THR A 69 -28.81 -1.17 41.98
CA THR A 69 -28.71 -2.60 41.60
C THR A 69 -27.76 -2.98 40.44
N ARG A 70 -26.53 -3.23 40.84
CA ARG A 70 -25.62 -4.16 40.17
C ARG A 70 -26.09 -5.59 40.34
N ARG A 71 -26.27 -6.33 39.24
CA ARG A 71 -26.22 -7.79 39.25
C ARG A 71 -25.17 -8.24 38.23
N ALA A 72 -24.05 -8.74 38.77
CA ALA A 72 -22.96 -9.33 37.99
C ALA A 72 -23.44 -10.67 37.42
N ALA A 73 -23.34 -10.84 36.10
CA ALA A 73 -23.36 -12.15 35.46
C ALA A 73 -21.92 -12.48 35.08
N ALA A 74 -21.33 -13.41 35.81
CA ALA A 74 -20.04 -14.00 35.48
C ALA A 74 -20.25 -14.97 34.31
N VAL A 75 -19.58 -14.68 33.18
CA VAL A 75 -19.44 -15.65 32.08
C VAL A 75 -18.07 -16.30 32.23
N ALA A 76 -18.08 -17.61 32.42
CA ALA A 76 -16.92 -18.46 32.60
C ALA A 76 -16.07 -18.52 31.32
N ALA A 77 -14.75 -18.39 31.48
CA ALA A 77 -13.77 -18.66 30.44
C ALA A 77 -13.60 -20.19 30.25
N PRO A 78 -13.46 -20.71 29.03
CA PRO A 78 -13.07 -22.10 28.83
C PRO A 78 -11.57 -22.31 29.07
N ALA A 79 -11.25 -23.41 29.72
CA ALA A 79 -9.93 -23.83 30.14
C ALA A 79 -8.97 -24.10 28.97
N SER A 80 -7.73 -23.67 29.16
CA SER A 80 -6.54 -23.96 28.37
C SER A 80 -6.26 -25.46 28.27
N ALA A 81 -6.20 -25.99 27.04
CA ALA A 81 -5.61 -27.31 26.79
C ALA A 81 -4.12 -27.11 26.42
N ALA A 82 -3.25 -27.55 27.32
CA ALA A 82 -1.81 -27.60 27.12
C ALA A 82 -1.43 -28.67 26.07
N GLY A 83 -1.13 -28.26 24.84
CA GLY A 83 -0.54 -29.11 23.80
C GLY A 83 0.97 -29.15 23.92
N LYS A 84 1.55 -30.32 24.10
CA LYS A 84 2.98 -30.63 24.18
C LYS A 84 3.71 -30.20 22.89
N ARG A 85 4.81 -29.46 23.04
CA ARG A 85 5.79 -29.18 21.98
C ARG A 85 6.52 -30.48 21.58
N PRO A 86 6.66 -30.80 20.29
CA PRO A 86 7.62 -31.83 19.85
C PRO A 86 9.03 -31.24 19.85
N GLY A 87 9.98 -32.00 20.40
CA GLY A 87 11.39 -31.66 20.45
C GLY A 87 12.04 -31.71 19.07
N ILE A 88 12.99 -30.80 18.83
CA ILE A 88 13.82 -30.75 17.64
C ILE A 88 14.86 -31.86 17.75
N ALA A 89 14.74 -32.90 16.91
CA ALA A 89 15.77 -33.88 16.69
C ALA A 89 16.78 -33.35 15.64
N VAL A 90 18.03 -33.11 16.05
CA VAL A 90 19.16 -32.89 15.14
C VAL A 90 19.58 -34.23 14.58
N GLY A 91 19.17 -34.54 13.37
CA GLY A 91 19.60 -35.73 12.63
C GLY A 91 20.24 -35.30 11.32
N GLY A 92 21.58 -35.51 11.17
CA GLY A 92 22.27 -35.42 9.90
C GLY A 92 21.75 -36.52 8.96
N GLY A 93 21.13 -36.10 7.86
CA GLY A 93 20.73 -36.98 6.77
C GLY A 93 21.54 -36.69 5.49
N PRO A 94 21.67 -37.65 4.59
CA PRO A 94 22.57 -37.61 3.42
C PRO A 94 22.04 -36.61 2.40
N ALA A 95 22.97 -36.05 1.60
CA ALA A 95 22.69 -35.16 0.47
C ALA A 95 21.64 -35.77 -0.46
N ALA A 96 20.47 -35.19 -0.47
CA ALA A 96 19.43 -35.51 -1.41
C ALA A 96 19.79 -34.90 -2.76
N THR A 97 20.08 -35.72 -3.73
CA THR A 97 20.03 -35.41 -5.16
C THR A 97 18.56 -35.18 -5.52
N GLY A 98 18.08 -33.96 -5.21
CA GLY A 98 16.71 -33.54 -5.53
C GLY A 98 16.63 -33.11 -6.96
N SER A 99 15.82 -33.79 -7.77
CA SER A 99 15.14 -33.26 -8.95
C SER A 99 14.66 -31.85 -8.65
N GLY A 100 15.24 -30.84 -9.30
CA GLY A 100 14.91 -29.43 -9.08
C GLY A 100 13.48 -29.13 -9.54
N ALA A 101 12.53 -29.30 -8.65
CA ALA A 101 11.25 -28.61 -8.75
C ALA A 101 11.58 -27.11 -8.69
N VAL A 102 11.37 -26.39 -9.80
CA VAL A 102 11.49 -24.93 -9.83
C VAL A 102 10.52 -24.41 -8.78
N GLU A 103 11.05 -23.94 -7.66
CA GLU A 103 10.22 -23.39 -6.58
C GLU A 103 9.46 -22.20 -7.16
N THR A 104 8.12 -22.26 -7.10
CA THR A 104 7.24 -21.23 -7.68
C THR A 104 7.41 -19.95 -6.88
N ALA A 105 7.92 -18.90 -7.52
CA ALA A 105 8.17 -17.63 -6.86
C ALA A 105 6.86 -16.88 -6.55
N LEU A 106 6.79 -16.25 -5.37
CA LEU A 106 5.60 -15.58 -4.87
C LEU A 106 5.58 -14.11 -5.29
N VAL A 107 4.41 -13.63 -5.72
CA VAL A 107 4.20 -12.24 -6.11
C VAL A 107 3.01 -11.68 -5.33
N GLY A 108 3.26 -10.75 -4.41
CA GLY A 108 2.25 -9.97 -3.71
C GLY A 108 2.07 -8.60 -4.38
N ILE A 109 0.85 -8.27 -4.78
CA ILE A 109 0.51 -6.97 -5.40
C ILE A 109 -0.41 -6.20 -4.46
N ILE A 110 0.02 -5.01 -4.06
CA ILE A 110 -0.75 -4.08 -3.25
C ILE A 110 -1.18 -2.91 -4.12
N ILE A 111 -2.46 -2.56 -4.06
CA ILE A 111 -3.01 -1.35 -4.69
C ILE A 111 -3.34 -0.34 -3.60
N ASP A 112 -2.53 0.71 -3.52
CA ASP A 112 -2.68 1.82 -2.57
C ASP A 112 -3.75 2.83 -3.01
N ASP A 113 -4.02 3.84 -2.18
CA ASP A 113 -4.97 4.94 -2.42
C ASP A 113 -6.39 4.49 -2.79
N MET A 114 -6.81 3.32 -2.31
CA MET A 114 -8.20 2.89 -2.45
C MET A 114 -9.12 3.75 -1.58
N GLY A 115 -10.36 3.98 -2.06
CA GLY A 115 -11.36 4.75 -1.33
C GLY A 115 -11.95 5.93 -2.10
N TYR A 116 -11.40 6.29 -3.27
CA TYR A 116 -11.91 7.40 -4.09
C TYR A 116 -12.72 6.96 -5.31
N SER A 117 -12.39 5.81 -5.90
CA SER A 117 -12.96 5.40 -7.19
C SER A 117 -13.60 4.01 -7.16
N PRO A 118 -14.93 3.91 -6.98
CA PRO A 118 -15.63 2.64 -7.12
C PRO A 118 -15.43 1.96 -8.50
N ALA A 119 -15.14 2.76 -9.54
CA ALA A 119 -14.84 2.22 -10.86
C ALA A 119 -13.52 1.44 -10.88
N SER A 120 -12.51 1.89 -10.13
CA SER A 120 -11.23 1.17 -10.00
C SER A 120 -11.42 -0.17 -9.29
N LEU A 121 -12.25 -0.22 -8.23
CA LEU A 121 -12.56 -1.47 -7.54
C LEU A 121 -13.22 -2.50 -8.48
N ARG A 122 -14.20 -2.08 -9.29
CA ARG A 122 -14.84 -2.98 -10.28
C ARG A 122 -13.84 -3.53 -11.30
N ARG A 123 -12.87 -2.73 -11.72
CA ARG A 123 -11.79 -3.19 -12.63
C ARG A 123 -10.88 -4.20 -11.96
N LEU A 124 -10.50 -3.97 -10.70
CA LEU A 124 -9.69 -4.91 -9.90
C LEU A 124 -10.44 -6.22 -9.67
N ALA A 125 -11.75 -6.17 -9.38
CA ALA A 125 -12.58 -7.34 -9.18
C ALA A 125 -12.74 -8.24 -10.43
N ALA A 126 -12.45 -7.72 -11.60
CA ALA A 126 -12.43 -8.48 -12.85
C ALA A 126 -11.05 -9.12 -13.16
N MET A 127 -10.04 -8.88 -12.34
CA MET A 127 -8.70 -9.44 -12.51
C MET A 127 -8.58 -10.81 -11.81
N PRO A 128 -7.70 -11.69 -12.29
CA PRO A 128 -7.48 -12.99 -11.65
C PRO A 128 -6.65 -12.88 -10.38
N GLY A 129 -6.89 -13.80 -9.45
CA GLY A 129 -6.09 -14.07 -8.27
C GLY A 129 -6.31 -13.09 -7.11
N PRO A 130 -5.72 -13.40 -5.95
CA PRO A 130 -5.80 -12.53 -4.79
C PRO A 130 -4.98 -11.25 -5.02
N LEU A 131 -5.61 -10.11 -4.79
CA LEU A 131 -4.95 -8.82 -4.73
C LEU A 131 -5.11 -8.24 -3.32
N THR A 132 -4.14 -7.47 -2.88
CA THR A 132 -4.22 -6.73 -1.62
C THR A 132 -4.60 -5.28 -1.91
N LEU A 133 -5.67 -4.80 -1.30
CA LEU A 133 -6.19 -3.45 -1.48
C LEU A 133 -5.97 -2.65 -0.20
N SER A 134 -5.25 -1.53 -0.30
CA SER A 134 -4.93 -0.66 0.83
C SER A 134 -5.76 0.62 0.77
N PHE A 135 -6.64 0.79 1.76
CA PHE A 135 -7.66 1.83 1.79
C PHE A 135 -7.25 3.01 2.65
N LEU A 136 -7.39 4.21 2.11
CA LEU A 136 -7.35 5.44 2.89
C LEU A 136 -8.57 5.52 3.82
N PRO A 137 -8.38 5.76 5.13
CA PRO A 137 -9.45 5.65 6.11
C PRO A 137 -10.54 6.72 5.95
N ASP A 138 -10.15 7.93 5.51
CA ASP A 138 -11.03 9.10 5.40
C ASP A 138 -11.41 9.46 3.96
N ALA A 139 -11.15 8.59 2.99
CA ALA A 139 -11.59 8.78 1.62
C ALA A 139 -13.12 8.58 1.51
N GLU A 140 -13.78 9.42 0.73
CA GLU A 140 -15.24 9.54 0.68
C GLU A 140 -15.96 8.22 0.38
N SER A 141 -15.40 7.41 -0.51
CA SER A 141 -16.02 6.15 -0.92
C SER A 141 -15.52 4.92 -0.16
N THR A 142 -14.62 5.07 0.81
CA THR A 142 -14.02 3.94 1.55
C THR A 142 -15.09 3.01 2.14
N PRO A 143 -16.12 3.47 2.87
CA PRO A 143 -17.11 2.56 3.45
C PRO A 143 -17.89 1.75 2.40
N ALA A 144 -18.30 2.41 1.32
CA ALA A 144 -19.05 1.75 0.25
C ALA A 144 -18.18 0.77 -0.55
N MET A 145 -16.92 1.12 -0.77
CA MET A 145 -15.97 0.26 -1.49
C MET A 145 -15.56 -0.96 -0.65
N LEU A 146 -15.38 -0.82 0.66
CA LEU A 146 -15.14 -1.95 1.58
C LEU A 146 -16.31 -2.93 1.58
N ALA A 147 -17.54 -2.43 1.63
CA ALA A 147 -18.73 -3.27 1.53
C ALA A 147 -18.80 -4.05 0.21
N GLN A 148 -18.38 -3.43 -0.91
CA GLN A 148 -18.30 -4.11 -2.21
C GLN A 148 -17.14 -5.11 -2.25
N ALA A 149 -15.97 -4.76 -1.70
CA ALA A 149 -14.78 -5.60 -1.69
C ALA A 149 -14.98 -6.91 -0.92
N SER A 150 -15.84 -6.93 0.10
CA SER A 150 -16.14 -8.11 0.91
C SER A 150 -16.74 -9.29 0.13
N GLY A 151 -17.27 -9.05 -1.07
CA GLY A 151 -17.77 -10.09 -1.98
C GLY A 151 -16.72 -10.69 -2.91
N HIS A 152 -15.47 -10.28 -2.81
CA HIS A 152 -14.36 -10.69 -3.68
C HIS A 152 -13.19 -11.23 -2.86
N ASP A 153 -12.27 -11.96 -3.52
CA ASP A 153 -11.07 -12.51 -2.87
C ASP A 153 -9.95 -11.46 -2.75
N PHE A 154 -10.25 -10.36 -2.07
CA PHE A 154 -9.27 -9.33 -1.74
C PHE A 154 -8.78 -9.45 -0.31
N GLU A 155 -7.48 -9.23 -0.11
CA GLU A 155 -6.95 -8.89 1.21
C GLU A 155 -7.08 -7.37 1.43
N ILE A 156 -7.55 -6.97 2.60
CA ILE A 156 -7.76 -5.56 2.94
C ILE A 156 -6.66 -5.08 3.88
N MET A 157 -6.07 -3.93 3.55
CA MET A 157 -5.10 -3.21 4.37
C MET A 157 -5.57 -1.78 4.64
N LEU A 158 -5.12 -1.21 5.74
CA LEU A 158 -5.22 0.21 6.02
C LEU A 158 -4.03 0.95 5.40
N HIS A 159 -4.30 1.91 4.52
CA HIS A 159 -3.32 2.87 4.01
C HIS A 159 -3.27 4.06 4.95
N LEU A 160 -2.33 4.04 5.92
CA LEU A 160 -2.29 4.95 7.04
C LEU A 160 -1.58 6.26 6.68
N PRO A 161 -2.28 7.41 6.64
CA PRO A 161 -1.69 8.69 6.27
C PRO A 161 -0.67 9.16 7.30
N MET A 162 0.53 9.54 6.81
CA MET A 162 1.66 9.95 7.64
C MET A 162 2.39 11.16 7.03
N GLU A 163 3.04 11.96 7.87
CA GLU A 163 3.75 13.19 7.52
C GLU A 163 4.85 12.97 6.48
N PRO A 164 4.82 13.66 5.31
CA PRO A 164 5.91 13.67 4.34
C PRO A 164 7.01 14.66 4.74
N MET A 165 8.19 14.56 4.11
CA MET A 165 9.28 15.54 4.27
C MET A 165 9.01 16.87 3.55
N GLY A 166 8.18 16.85 2.51
CA GLY A 166 7.83 18.03 1.72
C GLY A 166 6.47 18.61 2.11
N ASP A 167 5.99 19.57 1.30
CA ASP A 167 4.74 20.31 1.53
C ASP A 167 3.48 19.58 1.01
N GLN A 168 3.61 18.32 0.59
CA GLN A 168 2.47 17.54 0.15
C GLN A 168 1.50 17.34 1.31
N ASN A 169 0.21 17.46 1.01
CA ASN A 169 -0.83 17.28 2.02
C ASN A 169 -1.17 15.77 2.18
N PRO A 170 -0.83 15.16 3.32
CA PRO A 170 -1.12 13.75 3.58
C PRO A 170 -2.57 13.47 4.01
N GLY A 171 -3.43 14.48 4.01
CA GLY A 171 -4.81 14.39 4.52
C GLY A 171 -4.95 14.87 5.98
N ARG A 172 -6.21 15.19 6.36
CA ARG A 172 -6.51 15.80 7.68
C ARG A 172 -6.30 14.84 8.86
N GLN A 173 -6.39 13.56 8.63
CA GLN A 173 -6.23 12.52 9.67
C GLN A 173 -4.79 12.01 9.79
N ALA A 174 -3.86 12.55 9.02
CA ALA A 174 -2.49 12.09 8.98
C ALA A 174 -1.79 12.18 10.35
N LEU A 175 -0.90 11.23 10.58
CA LEU A 175 -0.01 11.21 11.73
C LEU A 175 1.16 12.17 11.50
N MET A 176 1.41 13.08 12.46
CA MET A 176 2.49 14.06 12.37
C MET A 176 3.50 13.81 13.49
N VAL A 177 4.79 13.95 13.19
CA VAL A 177 5.89 13.71 14.16
C VAL A 177 5.74 14.55 15.43
N GLY A 178 5.22 15.79 15.31
CA GLY A 178 5.01 16.71 16.45
C GLY A 178 3.86 16.35 17.39
N MET A 179 3.05 15.32 17.08
CA MET A 179 1.92 14.92 17.93
C MET A 179 2.37 14.23 19.21
N GLY A 180 1.59 14.41 20.27
CA GLY A 180 1.74 13.68 21.52
C GLY A 180 1.39 12.20 21.35
N GLU A 181 1.84 11.36 22.29
CA GLU A 181 1.61 9.91 22.25
C GLU A 181 0.13 9.56 22.23
N ASP A 182 -0.66 10.16 23.13
CA ASP A 182 -2.11 9.89 23.23
C ASP A 182 -2.85 10.26 21.94
N GLU A 183 -2.47 11.37 21.30
CA GLU A 183 -3.05 11.79 20.03
C GLU A 183 -2.69 10.81 18.91
N LEU A 184 -1.42 10.38 18.82
CA LEU A 184 -1.00 9.37 17.84
C LEU A 184 -1.77 8.07 18.03
N ARG A 185 -1.85 7.54 19.25
CA ARG A 185 -2.60 6.32 19.55
C ARG A 185 -4.07 6.45 19.18
N GLN A 186 -4.71 7.56 19.51
CA GLN A 186 -6.10 7.83 19.18
C GLN A 186 -6.32 7.90 17.67
N ARG A 187 -5.42 8.55 16.92
CA ARG A 187 -5.53 8.65 15.46
C ARG A 187 -5.34 7.30 14.78
N VAL A 188 -4.33 6.52 15.18
CA VAL A 188 -4.11 5.16 14.66
C VAL A 188 -5.32 4.28 14.94
N GLY A 189 -5.83 4.29 16.17
CA GLY A 189 -7.01 3.52 16.55
C GLY A 189 -8.22 3.86 15.68
N ARG A 190 -8.53 5.15 15.51
CA ARG A 190 -9.63 5.61 14.63
C ARG A 190 -9.44 5.21 13.18
N ALA A 191 -8.22 5.33 12.65
CA ALA A 191 -7.94 4.93 11.27
C ALA A 191 -8.19 3.44 11.03
N ILE A 192 -7.77 2.58 11.97
CA ILE A 192 -8.03 1.14 11.90
C ILE A 192 -9.54 0.86 11.96
N ASP A 193 -10.26 1.53 12.86
CA ASP A 193 -11.72 1.35 13.01
C ASP A 193 -12.51 1.80 11.76
N GLN A 194 -11.94 2.70 10.94
CA GLN A 194 -12.53 3.16 9.67
C GLN A 194 -12.29 2.18 8.50
N VAL A 195 -11.38 1.22 8.64
CA VAL A 195 -11.12 0.20 7.62
C VAL A 195 -11.36 -1.19 8.23
N PRO A 196 -12.63 -1.54 8.54
CA PRO A 196 -12.95 -2.83 9.11
C PRO A 196 -12.53 -3.98 8.18
N GLY A 197 -11.99 -5.04 8.75
CA GLY A 197 -11.46 -6.18 8.01
C GLY A 197 -10.00 -6.01 7.55
N ALA A 198 -9.35 -4.89 7.84
CA ALA A 198 -7.91 -4.74 7.61
C ALA A 198 -7.13 -5.76 8.44
N VAL A 199 -6.25 -6.51 7.78
CA VAL A 199 -5.35 -7.49 8.41
C VAL A 199 -3.91 -6.97 8.50
N GLY A 200 -3.60 -5.86 7.83
CA GLY A 200 -2.31 -5.20 7.83
C GLY A 200 -2.42 -3.71 7.57
N VAL A 201 -1.30 -3.03 7.69
CA VAL A 201 -1.16 -1.58 7.50
C VAL A 201 0.07 -1.30 6.64
N ASN A 202 -0.03 -0.31 5.75
CA ASN A 202 1.14 0.32 5.14
C ASN A 202 1.03 1.85 5.21
N ASN A 203 2.12 2.56 5.02
CA ASN A 203 2.13 4.01 5.11
C ASN A 203 1.75 4.68 3.79
N HIS A 204 0.75 5.60 3.83
CA HIS A 204 0.53 6.61 2.81
C HIS A 204 1.47 7.78 3.04
N MET A 205 2.27 8.15 2.01
CA MET A 205 3.36 9.11 2.19
C MET A 205 4.28 8.72 3.37
N GLY A 206 4.51 9.64 4.32
CA GLY A 206 5.19 9.33 5.56
C GLY A 206 6.71 9.37 5.48
N SER A 207 7.30 10.01 4.48
CA SER A 207 8.76 10.05 4.32
C SER A 207 9.47 10.72 5.49
N ARG A 208 8.80 11.61 6.26
CA ARG A 208 9.30 12.17 7.52
C ARG A 208 8.94 11.30 8.70
N PHE A 209 7.70 10.85 8.77
CA PHE A 209 7.17 10.11 9.90
C PHE A 209 7.85 8.75 10.09
N THR A 210 8.06 8.00 9.00
CA THR A 210 8.68 6.68 9.06
C THR A 210 10.16 6.69 9.43
N ALA A 211 10.82 7.86 9.39
CA ALA A 211 12.19 8.06 9.86
C ALA A 211 12.26 8.48 11.34
N ASP A 212 11.13 8.78 11.99
CA ASP A 212 11.08 9.14 13.41
C ASP A 212 10.81 7.90 14.28
N THR A 213 11.84 7.46 15.00
CA THR A 213 11.77 6.22 15.81
C THR A 213 10.67 6.29 16.86
N ARG A 214 10.53 7.42 17.60
CA ARG A 214 9.51 7.58 18.64
C ARG A 214 8.10 7.46 18.08
N ALA A 215 7.84 8.16 16.98
CA ALA A 215 6.51 8.17 16.38
C ALA A 215 6.13 6.79 15.82
N ILE A 216 7.06 6.13 15.15
CA ILE A 216 6.86 4.77 14.60
C ILE A 216 6.68 3.75 15.72
N GLU A 217 7.41 3.85 16.81
CA GLU A 217 7.23 2.96 17.98
C GLU A 217 5.81 2.98 18.51
N ILE A 218 5.20 4.16 18.63
CA ILE A 218 3.81 4.30 19.09
C ILE A 218 2.83 3.64 18.11
N VAL A 219 3.04 3.81 16.81
CA VAL A 219 2.22 3.14 15.79
C VAL A 219 2.34 1.63 15.91
N MET A 220 3.56 1.10 15.97
CA MET A 220 3.81 -0.35 16.04
C MET A 220 3.21 -0.97 17.31
N ASP A 221 3.25 -0.27 18.44
CA ASP A 221 2.58 -0.74 19.66
C ASP A 221 1.06 -0.88 19.47
N GLU A 222 0.45 0.01 18.70
CA GLU A 222 -0.99 -0.06 18.42
C GLU A 222 -1.31 -1.20 17.46
N LEU A 223 -0.50 -1.39 16.39
CA LEU A 223 -0.66 -2.50 15.44
C LEU A 223 -0.52 -3.86 16.14
N ARG A 224 0.47 -4.01 17.02
CA ARG A 224 0.66 -5.24 17.81
C ARG A 224 -0.55 -5.60 18.64
N ARG A 225 -1.18 -4.61 19.31
CA ARG A 225 -2.40 -4.83 20.12
C ARG A 225 -3.58 -5.34 19.29
N ARG A 226 -3.59 -5.01 17.99
CA ARG A 226 -4.65 -5.36 17.05
C ARG A 226 -4.29 -6.53 16.13
N TRP A 227 -3.12 -7.16 16.32
CA TRP A 227 -2.63 -8.28 15.53
C TRP A 227 -2.49 -7.99 14.03
N LEU A 228 -2.13 -6.75 13.67
CA LEU A 228 -1.95 -6.31 12.30
C LEU A 228 -0.48 -6.45 11.88
N PHE A 229 -0.22 -6.95 10.66
CA PHE A 229 1.11 -6.91 10.06
C PHE A 229 1.41 -5.53 9.46
N PHE A 230 2.68 -5.27 9.11
CA PHE A 230 3.08 -3.99 8.53
C PHE A 230 3.88 -4.16 7.25
N ILE A 231 3.54 -3.37 6.23
CA ILE A 231 4.33 -3.23 5.00
C ILE A 231 4.91 -1.81 4.94
N ASP A 232 6.23 -1.69 4.97
CA ASP A 232 6.88 -0.40 4.76
C ASP A 232 6.84 -0.03 3.28
N SER A 233 6.09 1.03 2.93
CA SER A 233 6.01 1.54 1.54
C SER A 233 7.34 2.17 1.08
N ARG A 234 8.33 2.30 1.98
CA ARG A 234 9.69 2.80 1.71
C ARG A 234 9.69 4.10 0.93
N THR A 235 8.96 5.07 1.43
CA THR A 235 8.91 6.43 0.87
C THR A 235 10.15 7.27 1.22
N ASN A 236 11.00 6.76 2.13
CA ASN A 236 12.27 7.32 2.53
C ASN A 236 13.29 6.20 2.76
N PRO A 237 14.52 6.28 2.21
CA PRO A 237 15.57 5.29 2.46
C PRO A 237 16.03 5.22 3.94
N LEU A 238 15.72 6.24 4.74
CA LEU A 238 15.99 6.28 6.19
C LEU A 238 14.80 5.79 7.04
N SER A 239 13.79 5.15 6.42
CA SER A 239 12.69 4.56 7.19
C SER A 239 13.20 3.54 8.21
N VAL A 240 12.70 3.64 9.43
CA VAL A 240 12.94 2.67 10.51
C VAL A 240 11.70 1.82 10.77
N ALA A 241 10.65 1.97 9.95
CA ALA A 241 9.35 1.37 10.24
C ALA A 241 9.37 -0.16 10.18
N GLU A 242 9.93 -0.77 9.13
CA GLU A 242 10.07 -2.22 9.01
C GLU A 242 10.89 -2.81 10.18
N SER A 243 12.07 -2.26 10.43
CA SER A 243 12.95 -2.76 11.51
C SER A 243 12.31 -2.61 12.91
N THR A 244 11.56 -1.53 13.14
CA THR A 244 10.84 -1.30 14.39
C THR A 244 9.68 -2.29 14.57
N ALA A 245 8.94 -2.59 13.48
CA ALA A 245 7.87 -3.59 13.51
C ALA A 245 8.42 -4.97 13.86
N LEU A 246 9.48 -5.41 13.18
CA LEU A 246 10.15 -6.69 13.44
C LEU A 246 10.69 -6.79 14.87
N ALA A 247 11.32 -5.73 15.39
CA ALA A 247 11.82 -5.67 16.76
C ALA A 247 10.71 -5.81 17.81
N ARG A 248 9.46 -5.47 17.46
CA ARG A 248 8.27 -5.62 18.31
C ARG A 248 7.49 -6.92 18.08
N GLY A 249 8.02 -7.83 17.25
CA GLY A 249 7.39 -9.12 16.94
C GLY A 249 6.16 -8.98 16.04
N ILE A 250 6.06 -7.89 15.27
CA ILE A 250 5.03 -7.70 14.24
C ILE A 250 5.59 -8.27 12.95
N PRO A 251 4.86 -9.17 12.23
CA PRO A 251 5.25 -9.58 10.89
C PRO A 251 5.35 -8.34 9.99
N ALA A 252 6.48 -8.15 9.34
CA ALA A 252 6.70 -6.98 8.50
C ALA A 252 7.70 -7.25 7.38
N THR A 253 7.51 -6.54 6.27
CA THR A 253 8.48 -6.46 5.18
C THR A 253 8.35 -5.09 4.50
N GLY A 254 9.29 -4.77 3.61
CA GLY A 254 9.21 -3.53 2.84
C GLY A 254 8.88 -3.79 1.38
N ARG A 255 8.34 -2.78 0.71
CA ARG A 255 8.12 -2.78 -0.73
C ARG A 255 9.42 -3.03 -1.50
N ASN A 256 9.41 -4.03 -2.37
CA ASN A 256 10.53 -4.30 -3.27
C ASN A 256 10.44 -3.49 -4.57
N VAL A 257 9.24 -3.32 -5.13
CA VAL A 257 9.03 -2.63 -6.42
C VAL A 257 7.91 -1.61 -6.32
N PHE A 258 8.14 -0.41 -6.88
CA PHE A 258 7.11 0.61 -7.05
C PHE A 258 6.66 0.60 -8.51
N ILE A 259 5.42 0.18 -8.77
CA ILE A 259 4.94 -0.15 -10.11
C ILE A 259 4.81 1.10 -10.99
N ASP A 260 4.31 2.19 -10.44
CA ASP A 260 3.86 3.38 -11.16
C ASP A 260 4.41 4.70 -10.60
N HIS A 261 5.65 4.67 -10.08
CA HIS A 261 6.39 5.90 -9.77
C HIS A 261 6.46 6.84 -10.99
N ASP A 262 6.70 6.28 -12.17
CA ASP A 262 6.43 6.91 -13.47
C ASP A 262 5.16 6.25 -14.03
N PRO A 263 4.02 7.00 -14.15
CA PRO A 263 2.74 6.44 -14.53
C PRO A 263 2.62 6.16 -16.05
N SER A 264 3.68 6.36 -16.82
CA SER A 264 3.68 6.00 -18.24
C SER A 264 3.59 4.48 -18.45
N ALA A 265 2.83 4.05 -19.44
CA ALA A 265 2.64 2.63 -19.74
C ALA A 265 3.98 1.89 -19.96
N ALA A 266 4.93 2.54 -20.62
CA ALA A 266 6.26 1.96 -20.87
C ALA A 266 7.07 1.76 -19.58
N ALA A 267 6.98 2.70 -18.62
CA ALA A 267 7.64 2.55 -17.32
C ALA A 267 7.00 1.44 -16.50
N ILE A 268 5.68 1.38 -16.44
CA ILE A 268 4.94 0.34 -15.73
C ILE A 268 5.33 -1.05 -16.27
N VAL A 269 5.36 -1.25 -17.58
CA VAL A 269 5.78 -2.54 -18.19
C VAL A 269 7.20 -2.92 -17.75
N ARG A 270 8.12 -1.96 -17.69
CA ARG A 270 9.49 -2.21 -17.16
C ARG A 270 9.45 -2.63 -15.68
N GLN A 271 8.60 -2.02 -14.86
CA GLN A 271 8.48 -2.37 -13.44
C GLN A 271 7.88 -3.78 -13.26
N LEU A 272 6.91 -4.20 -14.09
CA LEU A 272 6.39 -5.57 -14.08
C LEU A 272 7.50 -6.59 -14.39
N ALA A 273 8.39 -6.31 -15.33
CA ALA A 273 9.55 -7.16 -15.60
C ALA A 273 10.57 -7.18 -14.44
N ILE A 274 10.68 -6.08 -13.68
CA ILE A 274 11.51 -6.03 -12.47
C ILE A 274 10.90 -6.89 -11.36
N ILE A 275 9.57 -6.86 -11.15
CA ILE A 275 8.87 -7.74 -10.21
C ILE A 275 9.25 -9.20 -10.46
N GLU A 276 9.13 -9.67 -11.69
CA GLU A 276 9.49 -11.04 -12.04
C GLU A 276 10.96 -11.37 -11.77
N ARG A 277 11.86 -10.44 -12.05
CA ARG A 277 13.29 -10.63 -11.79
C ARG A 277 13.56 -10.73 -10.28
N VAL A 278 12.97 -9.84 -9.48
CA VAL A 278 13.12 -9.84 -8.02
C VAL A 278 12.57 -11.15 -7.43
N ALA A 279 11.37 -11.55 -7.85
CA ALA A 279 10.74 -12.78 -7.39
C ALA A 279 11.59 -14.03 -7.72
N ARG A 280 12.13 -14.13 -8.94
CA ARG A 280 13.00 -15.27 -9.32
C ARG A 280 14.27 -15.38 -8.49
N HIS A 281 14.85 -14.25 -8.06
CA HIS A 281 16.08 -14.25 -7.29
C HIS A 281 15.85 -14.43 -5.79
N GLY A 282 14.76 -13.87 -5.27
CA GLY A 282 14.46 -13.84 -3.84
C GLY A 282 13.40 -14.84 -3.38
N GLY A 283 12.78 -15.60 -4.29
CA GLY A 283 11.66 -16.50 -3.98
C GLY A 283 10.32 -15.76 -3.80
N SER A 284 10.37 -14.48 -3.45
CA SER A 284 9.15 -13.66 -3.26
C SER A 284 9.38 -12.18 -3.54
N VAL A 285 8.28 -11.42 -3.77
CA VAL A 285 8.30 -9.97 -4.01
C VAL A 285 7.01 -9.32 -3.54
N VAL A 286 7.11 -8.15 -2.88
CA VAL A 286 6.00 -7.23 -2.63
C VAL A 286 6.13 -6.04 -3.57
N ALA A 287 5.12 -5.81 -4.40
CA ALA A 287 5.05 -4.67 -5.29
C ALA A 287 3.82 -3.81 -4.99
N ILE A 288 4.01 -2.48 -5.00
CA ILE A 288 2.96 -1.51 -4.73
C ILE A 288 2.70 -0.66 -5.98
N GLY A 289 1.45 -0.44 -6.30
CA GLY A 289 0.96 0.49 -7.31
C GLY A 289 -0.33 1.18 -6.89
N HIS A 290 -0.81 2.09 -7.73
CA HIS A 290 -2.02 2.87 -7.48
C HIS A 290 -3.10 2.55 -8.52
N PRO A 291 -4.37 2.90 -8.28
CA PRO A 291 -5.47 2.55 -9.17
C PRO A 291 -5.54 3.47 -10.41
N TYR A 292 -4.37 3.86 -10.96
CA TYR A 292 -4.32 4.64 -12.20
C TYR A 292 -4.81 3.80 -13.40
N PRO A 293 -5.50 4.42 -14.36
CA PRO A 293 -5.98 3.71 -15.55
C PRO A 293 -4.89 2.93 -16.28
N THR A 294 -3.68 3.46 -16.36
CA THR A 294 -2.50 2.83 -17.00
C THR A 294 -2.00 1.63 -16.20
N THR A 295 -1.91 1.75 -14.87
CA THR A 295 -1.52 0.65 -13.97
C THR A 295 -2.52 -0.49 -14.05
N LEU A 296 -3.82 -0.18 -13.93
CA LEU A 296 -4.87 -1.19 -14.00
C LEU A 296 -4.92 -1.90 -15.37
N ALA A 297 -4.67 -1.17 -16.47
CA ALA A 297 -4.61 -1.80 -17.79
C ALA A 297 -3.41 -2.74 -17.93
N ALA A 298 -2.25 -2.35 -17.44
CA ALA A 298 -1.04 -3.16 -17.47
C ALA A 298 -1.18 -4.42 -16.60
N LEU A 299 -1.73 -4.29 -15.38
CA LEU A 299 -1.99 -5.42 -14.49
C LEU A 299 -3.00 -6.40 -15.08
N ALA A 300 -4.10 -5.91 -15.67
CA ALA A 300 -5.10 -6.77 -16.31
C ALA A 300 -4.52 -7.63 -17.44
N ALA A 301 -3.54 -7.12 -18.18
CA ALA A 301 -2.85 -7.86 -19.23
C ALA A 301 -1.78 -8.82 -18.69
N TRP A 302 -1.11 -8.46 -17.60
CA TRP A 302 0.04 -9.19 -17.07
C TRP A 302 -0.32 -10.30 -16.08
N LEU A 303 -1.25 -10.07 -15.16
CA LEU A 303 -1.62 -11.03 -14.10
C LEU A 303 -2.01 -12.43 -14.66
N PRO A 304 -2.79 -12.55 -15.74
CA PRO A 304 -3.13 -13.85 -16.30
C PRO A 304 -1.94 -14.66 -16.83
N THR A 305 -0.79 -14.02 -17.06
CA THR A 305 0.42 -14.66 -17.61
C THR A 305 1.36 -15.23 -16.54
N LEU A 306 1.16 -14.87 -15.26
CA LEU A 306 2.10 -15.17 -14.17
C LEU A 306 2.29 -16.67 -13.96
N GLU A 307 1.22 -17.43 -13.84
CA GLU A 307 1.28 -18.86 -13.55
C GLU A 307 2.08 -19.62 -14.63
N GLY A 308 1.77 -19.36 -15.91
CA GLY A 308 2.49 -19.96 -17.04
C GLY A 308 3.98 -19.57 -17.12
N ARG A 309 4.40 -18.58 -16.35
CA ARG A 309 5.79 -18.09 -16.26
C ARG A 309 6.49 -18.50 -14.96
N GLY A 310 5.86 -19.35 -14.14
CA GLY A 310 6.42 -19.91 -12.91
C GLY A 310 6.28 -18.99 -11.69
N PHE A 311 5.28 -18.11 -11.67
CA PHE A 311 4.97 -17.24 -10.52
C PHE A 311 3.59 -17.59 -9.96
N ARG A 312 3.43 -17.42 -8.66
CA ARG A 312 2.14 -17.52 -7.98
C ARG A 312 1.77 -16.17 -7.39
N LEU A 313 0.63 -15.63 -7.81
CA LEU A 313 0.05 -14.46 -7.18
C LEU A 313 -0.50 -14.84 -5.81
N VAL A 314 -0.13 -14.07 -4.79
CA VAL A 314 -0.51 -14.32 -3.39
C VAL A 314 -0.91 -13.01 -2.71
N ARG A 315 -1.56 -13.10 -1.55
CA ARG A 315 -1.82 -11.94 -0.69
C ARG A 315 -0.51 -11.38 -0.15
N ALA A 316 -0.49 -10.11 0.20
CA ALA A 316 0.72 -9.49 0.79
C ALA A 316 1.13 -10.16 2.11
N SER A 317 0.15 -10.67 2.88
CA SER A 317 0.39 -11.41 4.12
C SER A 317 1.06 -12.79 3.93
N GLU A 318 1.11 -13.29 2.70
CA GLU A 318 1.68 -14.61 2.36
C GLU A 318 3.12 -14.51 1.78
N VAL A 319 3.65 -13.30 1.62
CA VAL A 319 5.00 -13.02 1.10
C VAL A 319 6.09 -13.06 2.24
#